data_5b740040f90cda693380a7fea599d8e9
#
_entry.id   5b740040f90cda693380a7fea599d8e9
#
_cell.length_a   1.000
_cell.length_b   1.000
_cell.length_c   1.000
_cell.angle_alpha   90.00
_cell.angle_beta   90.00
_cell.angle_gamma   90.00
#
_symmetry.space_group_name_H-M   'P 1'
#
loop_
_entity.id
_entity.type
_entity.pdbx_description
1 polymer ?
#
loop_
_entity_poly.entity_id
_entity_poly.type
_entity_poly.pdbx_seq_one_letter_code
_entity_poly.pdbx_strand_id
1 'polypeptide(L)'
;YNIIKLEPKSLKTNLSKAISFALNSIKRRSVIVMISDFIDEGYHHNLKSLARRHDLVIIKISDKRETELPKLGIIPVLDKESKKTLWVNTSFGGFREAISSHHGLREKELAEFSRKHQINFISVDTNEDFVPKLLKLFKVRNKSFKSV
;
A
#
# COMPACT_ATOMS: atom_id res chain seq x y z
N TYR A 1 15.33 18.35 -0.37
CA TYR A 1 15.62 17.01 -0.93
C TYR A 1 14.51 16.63 -1.89
N ASN A 2 14.89 16.36 -3.13
CA ASN A 2 13.94 16.11 -4.21
C ASN A 2 13.74 14.58 -4.34
N ILE A 3 12.76 14.03 -3.64
CA ILE A 3 12.42 12.58 -3.65
C ILE A 3 12.18 12.09 -5.09
N ILE A 4 11.68 12.97 -5.97
CA ILE A 4 11.39 12.65 -7.38
C ILE A 4 12.67 12.38 -8.19
N LYS A 5 13.82 12.89 -7.75
CA LYS A 5 15.12 12.70 -8.43
C LYS A 5 15.93 11.51 -7.92
N LEU A 6 15.39 10.75 -6.95
CA LEU A 6 16.06 9.57 -6.44
C LEU A 6 15.96 8.43 -7.45
N GLU A 7 17.11 8.02 -7.97
CA GLU A 7 17.21 6.80 -8.78
C GLU A 7 17.38 5.59 -7.85
N PRO A 8 16.44 4.63 -7.88
CA PRO A 8 16.55 3.46 -7.02
C PRO A 8 17.70 2.56 -7.49
N LYS A 9 18.53 2.09 -6.56
CA LYS A 9 19.58 1.09 -6.84
C LYS A 9 19.03 -0.31 -7.17
N SER A 10 17.78 -0.59 -6.81
CA SER A 10 17.07 -1.83 -7.07
C SER A 10 15.69 -1.52 -7.63
N LEU A 11 15.27 -2.26 -8.64
CA LEU A 11 13.93 -2.16 -9.21
C LEU A 11 12.87 -2.91 -8.39
N LYS A 12 13.31 -3.75 -7.43
CA LYS A 12 12.41 -4.55 -6.60
C LYS A 12 12.05 -3.80 -5.32
N THR A 13 10.77 -3.77 -5.02
CA THR A 13 10.24 -3.29 -3.74
C THR A 13 10.50 -4.34 -2.66
N ASN A 14 10.87 -3.92 -1.45
CA ASN A 14 10.98 -4.79 -0.29
C ASN A 14 10.54 -4.02 0.97
N LEU A 15 9.27 -4.15 1.31
CA LEU A 15 8.67 -3.48 2.48
C LEU A 15 9.29 -3.98 3.78
N SER A 16 9.59 -5.27 3.90
CA SER A 16 10.22 -5.83 5.09
C SER A 16 11.56 -5.18 5.40
N LYS A 17 12.41 -4.96 4.38
CA LYS A 17 13.69 -4.26 4.55
C LYS A 17 13.51 -2.80 4.93
N ALA A 18 12.57 -2.10 4.29
CA ALA A 18 12.28 -0.70 4.61
C ALA A 18 11.78 -0.54 6.06
N ILE A 19 10.88 -1.42 6.50
CA ILE A 19 10.37 -1.43 7.87
C ILE A 19 11.49 -1.76 8.87
N SER A 20 12.33 -2.75 8.57
CA SER A 20 13.49 -3.10 9.42
C SER A 20 14.48 -1.94 9.52
N PHE A 21 14.72 -1.23 8.43
CA PHE A 21 15.54 -0.02 8.45
C PHE A 21 14.93 1.06 9.36
N ALA A 22 13.64 1.32 9.27
CA ALA A 22 12.94 2.28 10.14
C ALA A 22 13.04 1.87 11.62
N LEU A 23 12.81 0.59 11.95
CA LEU A 23 12.94 0.05 13.31
C LEU A 23 14.35 0.22 13.88
N ASN A 24 15.38 0.10 13.04
CA ASN A 24 16.78 0.24 13.47
C ASN A 24 17.24 1.69 13.56
N SER A 25 16.71 2.57 12.72
CA SER A 25 17.14 3.97 12.63
C SER A 25 16.37 4.87 13.59
N ILE A 26 15.07 4.63 13.81
CA ILE A 26 14.22 5.47 14.63
C ILE A 26 14.14 4.88 16.04
N LYS A 27 14.90 5.45 16.98
CA LYS A 27 15.00 4.93 18.35
C LYS A 27 13.91 5.45 19.30
N ARG A 28 13.38 6.65 19.04
CA ARG A 28 12.32 7.27 19.87
C ARG A 28 10.96 7.01 19.24
N ARG A 29 9.93 6.88 20.09
CA ARG A 29 8.55 6.77 19.61
C ARG A 29 8.20 7.97 18.75
N SER A 30 7.80 7.73 17.53
CA SER A 30 7.54 8.74 16.49
C SER A 30 6.27 8.40 15.74
N VAL A 31 5.70 9.36 15.04
CA VAL A 31 4.66 9.11 14.04
C VAL A 31 5.36 8.68 12.75
N ILE A 32 5.02 7.51 12.25
CA ILE A 32 5.55 6.97 10.99
C ILE A 32 4.40 6.88 10.00
N VAL A 33 4.56 7.51 8.85
CA VAL A 33 3.61 7.43 7.74
C VAL A 33 4.23 6.56 6.65
N MET A 34 3.60 5.42 6.38
CA MET A 34 3.98 4.55 5.27
C MET A 34 3.03 4.77 4.10
N ILE A 35 3.59 5.08 2.94
CA ILE A 35 2.86 5.31 1.69
C ILE A 35 3.35 4.29 0.67
N SER A 36 2.48 3.39 0.22
CA SER A 36 2.82 2.32 -0.73
C SER A 36 1.54 1.74 -1.33
N ASP A 37 1.70 0.96 -2.40
CA ASP A 37 0.68 0.09 -2.97
C ASP A 37 0.50 -1.22 -2.18
N PHE A 38 1.47 -1.58 -1.32
CA PHE A 38 1.48 -2.78 -0.48
C PHE A 38 1.35 -4.10 -1.27
N ILE A 39 1.93 -4.15 -2.48
CA ILE A 39 1.92 -5.37 -3.33
C ILE A 39 2.92 -6.43 -2.84
N ASP A 40 3.91 -6.06 -2.03
CA ASP A 40 4.91 -6.96 -1.46
C ASP A 40 4.30 -7.97 -0.46
N GLU A 41 5.06 -9.02 -0.14
CA GLU A 41 4.63 -10.09 0.77
C GLU A 41 5.58 -10.21 1.98
N GLY A 42 5.11 -10.90 3.03
CA GLY A 42 5.95 -11.23 4.20
C GLY A 42 6.29 -10.07 5.14
N TYR A 43 5.77 -8.88 4.94
CA TYR A 43 6.07 -7.70 5.76
C TYR A 43 5.24 -7.58 7.05
N HIS A 44 4.18 -8.36 7.23
CA HIS A 44 3.23 -8.23 8.34
C HIS A 44 3.87 -8.34 9.72
N HIS A 45 4.84 -9.24 9.88
CA HIS A 45 5.55 -9.40 11.17
C HIS A 45 6.32 -8.13 11.55
N ASN A 46 7.04 -7.57 10.59
CA ASN A 46 7.81 -6.34 10.78
C ASN A 46 6.88 -5.14 10.98
N LEU A 47 5.77 -5.10 10.24
CA LEU A 47 4.75 -4.06 10.37
C LEU A 47 4.12 -4.04 11.77
N LYS A 48 3.81 -5.23 12.32
CA LYS A 48 3.34 -5.37 13.71
C LYS A 48 4.38 -4.85 14.72
N SER A 49 5.65 -5.15 14.50
CA SER A 49 6.73 -4.68 15.35
C SER A 49 6.88 -3.15 15.29
N LEU A 50 6.73 -2.56 14.09
CA LEU A 50 6.76 -1.12 13.88
C LEU A 50 5.59 -0.42 14.60
N ALA A 51 4.37 -0.98 14.47
CA ALA A 51 3.17 -0.44 15.11
C ALA A 51 3.21 -0.48 16.64
N ARG A 52 3.88 -1.49 17.23
CA ARG A 52 4.08 -1.56 18.68
C ARG A 52 5.03 -0.49 19.21
N ARG A 53 5.99 -0.08 18.39
CA ARG A 53 7.05 0.84 18.80
C ARG A 53 6.75 2.30 18.47
N HIS A 54 5.99 2.53 17.42
CA HIS A 54 5.71 3.85 16.87
C HIS A 54 4.21 4.04 16.64
N ASP A 55 3.79 5.26 16.45
CA ASP A 55 2.43 5.61 16.02
C ASP A 55 2.37 5.50 14.48
N LEU A 56 1.80 4.40 13.99
CA LEU A 56 1.85 4.04 12.58
C LEU A 56 0.60 4.47 11.83
N VAL A 57 0.82 5.11 10.70
CA VAL A 57 -0.20 5.46 9.71
C VAL A 57 0.14 4.78 8.40
N ILE A 58 -0.82 4.06 7.83
CA ILE A 58 -0.72 3.45 6.51
C ILE A 58 -1.61 4.20 5.54
N ILE A 59 -1.02 4.65 4.44
CA ILE A 59 -1.71 5.23 3.30
C ILE A 59 -1.46 4.27 2.12
N LYS A 60 -2.45 3.44 1.83
CA LYS A 60 -2.39 2.56 0.66
C LYS A 60 -2.79 3.37 -0.57
N ILE A 61 -1.92 3.38 -1.58
CA ILE A 61 -2.21 3.96 -2.89
C ILE A 61 -2.69 2.86 -3.81
N SER A 62 -3.78 3.10 -4.52
CA SER A 62 -4.29 2.20 -5.57
C SER A 62 -4.61 2.98 -6.83
N ASP A 63 -4.55 2.30 -7.96
CA ASP A 63 -5.04 2.82 -9.25
C ASP A 63 -6.16 1.91 -9.74
N LYS A 64 -7.33 2.48 -10.05
CA LYS A 64 -8.45 1.73 -10.61
C LYS A 64 -8.09 0.96 -11.86
N ARG A 65 -7.12 1.45 -12.65
CA ARG A 65 -6.63 0.76 -13.84
C ARG A 65 -5.97 -0.59 -13.54
N GLU A 66 -5.46 -0.77 -12.32
CA GLU A 66 -4.88 -2.05 -11.87
C GLU A 66 -5.97 -3.07 -11.50
N THR A 67 -7.13 -2.58 -11.10
CA THR A 67 -8.28 -3.41 -10.69
C THR A 67 -9.34 -3.56 -11.79
N GLU A 68 -9.53 -2.53 -12.60
CA GLU A 68 -10.51 -2.45 -13.65
C GLU A 68 -9.84 -2.52 -15.04
N LEU A 69 -9.35 -3.68 -15.42
CA LEU A 69 -8.78 -3.88 -16.76
C LEU A 69 -9.83 -3.70 -17.84
N PRO A 70 -9.65 -2.77 -18.80
CA PRO A 70 -10.56 -2.62 -19.90
C PRO A 70 -10.55 -3.85 -20.82
N LYS A 71 -11.65 -4.08 -21.55
CA LYS A 71 -11.77 -5.15 -22.54
C LYS A 71 -11.01 -4.78 -23.82
N LEU A 72 -9.71 -5.04 -23.85
CA LEU A 72 -8.83 -4.71 -24.97
C LEU A 72 -8.46 -5.91 -25.84
N GLY A 73 -9.09 -7.09 -25.62
CA GLY A 73 -8.69 -8.33 -26.30
C GLY A 73 -7.39 -8.91 -25.72
N ILE A 74 -6.58 -9.49 -26.58
CA ILE A 74 -5.29 -10.07 -26.20
C ILE A 74 -4.23 -8.97 -26.26
N ILE A 75 -3.64 -8.63 -25.13
CA ILE A 75 -2.61 -7.59 -25.02
C ILE A 75 -1.32 -8.16 -24.44
N PRO A 76 -0.17 -7.63 -24.85
CA PRO A 76 1.10 -7.93 -24.18
C PRO A 76 1.18 -7.15 -22.87
N VAL A 77 1.38 -7.85 -21.77
CA VAL A 77 1.64 -7.25 -20.45
C VAL A 77 3.10 -7.48 -20.10
N LEU A 78 3.84 -6.40 -19.90
CA LEU A 78 5.22 -6.44 -19.47
C LEU A 78 5.29 -6.51 -17.96
N ASP A 79 5.78 -7.63 -17.44
CA ASP A 79 6.17 -7.72 -16.04
C ASP A 79 7.47 -6.93 -15.83
N LYS A 80 7.38 -5.84 -15.09
CA LYS A 80 8.52 -4.94 -14.83
C LYS A 80 9.62 -5.58 -13.99
N GLU A 81 9.30 -6.57 -13.17
CA GLU A 81 10.28 -7.26 -12.33
C GLU A 81 11.05 -8.34 -13.10
N SER A 82 10.34 -9.20 -13.82
CA SER A 82 10.97 -10.28 -14.59
C SER A 82 11.40 -9.87 -16.00
N LYS A 83 10.96 -8.70 -16.48
CA LYS A 83 11.10 -8.20 -17.86
C LYS A 83 10.53 -9.14 -18.92
N LYS A 84 9.64 -10.06 -18.53
CA LYS A 84 8.96 -10.97 -19.44
C LYS A 84 7.65 -10.37 -19.93
N THR A 85 7.37 -10.55 -21.20
CA THR A 85 6.08 -10.18 -21.79
C THR A 85 5.16 -11.39 -21.76
N LEU A 86 4.01 -11.25 -21.13
CA LEU A 86 2.94 -12.24 -21.10
C LEU A 86 1.78 -11.76 -21.96
N TRP A 87 1.27 -12.62 -22.83
CA TRP A 87 0.07 -12.34 -23.59
C TRP A 87 -1.16 -12.69 -22.77
N VAL A 88 -1.99 -11.70 -22.50
CA VAL A 88 -3.16 -11.85 -21.62
C VAL A 88 -4.41 -11.46 -22.36
N ASN A 89 -5.44 -12.32 -22.30
CA ASN A 89 -6.76 -12.02 -22.86
C ASN A 89 -7.62 -11.27 -21.82
N THR A 90 -7.67 -9.96 -21.95
CA THR A 90 -8.44 -9.08 -21.06
C THR A 90 -9.94 -9.11 -21.32
N SER A 91 -10.39 -9.70 -22.43
CA SER A 91 -11.83 -9.88 -22.71
C SER A 91 -12.44 -11.03 -21.92
N PHE A 92 -11.60 -11.95 -21.39
CA PHE A 92 -12.07 -13.06 -20.57
C PHE A 92 -12.47 -12.58 -19.18
N GLY A 93 -13.77 -12.70 -18.84
CA GLY A 93 -14.33 -12.19 -17.58
C GLY A 93 -13.65 -12.76 -16.34
N GLY A 94 -13.40 -14.07 -16.30
CA GLY A 94 -12.75 -14.73 -15.16
C GLY A 94 -11.35 -14.20 -14.83
N PHE A 95 -10.58 -13.78 -15.84
CA PHE A 95 -9.27 -13.17 -15.60
C PHE A 95 -9.39 -11.80 -14.89
N ARG A 96 -10.31 -10.96 -15.34
CA ARG A 96 -10.55 -9.64 -14.73
C ARG A 96 -11.11 -9.76 -13.31
N GLU A 97 -12.05 -10.68 -13.11
CA GLU A 97 -12.60 -10.98 -11.78
C GLU A 97 -11.54 -11.50 -10.84
N ALA A 98 -10.64 -12.36 -11.29
CA ALA A 98 -9.53 -12.87 -10.48
C ALA A 98 -8.60 -11.75 -10.04
N ILE A 99 -8.22 -10.82 -10.93
CA ILE A 99 -7.37 -9.67 -10.59
C ILE A 99 -8.09 -8.75 -9.61
N SER A 100 -9.32 -8.33 -9.90
CA SER A 100 -10.10 -7.45 -9.04
C SER A 100 -10.32 -8.06 -7.65
N SER A 101 -10.66 -9.34 -7.58
CA SER A 101 -10.85 -10.07 -6.32
C SER A 101 -9.55 -10.14 -5.50
N HIS A 102 -8.43 -10.41 -6.16
CA HIS A 102 -7.13 -10.50 -5.50
C HIS A 102 -6.71 -9.16 -4.88
N HIS A 103 -6.88 -8.04 -5.61
CA HIS A 103 -6.63 -6.70 -5.08
C HIS A 103 -7.57 -6.36 -3.92
N GLY A 104 -8.87 -6.68 -4.06
CA GLY A 104 -9.86 -6.44 -3.01
C GLY A 104 -9.61 -7.25 -1.74
N LEU A 105 -9.17 -8.50 -1.87
CA LEU A 105 -8.81 -9.35 -0.73
C LEU A 105 -7.59 -8.80 0.02
N ARG A 106 -6.51 -8.45 -0.68
CA ARG A 106 -5.31 -7.85 -0.07
C ARG A 106 -5.62 -6.56 0.68
N GLU A 107 -6.47 -5.71 0.13
CA GLU A 107 -6.86 -4.47 0.81
C GLU A 107 -7.66 -4.75 2.08
N LYS A 108 -8.62 -5.68 2.03
CA LYS A 108 -9.38 -6.11 3.21
C LYS A 108 -8.47 -6.69 4.28
N GLU A 109 -7.55 -7.59 3.91
CA GLU A 109 -6.58 -8.20 4.83
C GLU A 109 -5.71 -7.13 5.52
N LEU A 110 -5.19 -6.16 4.74
CA LEU A 110 -4.39 -5.06 5.30
C LEU A 110 -5.22 -4.16 6.22
N ALA A 111 -6.47 -3.86 5.85
CA ALA A 111 -7.38 -3.08 6.69
C ALA A 111 -7.73 -3.78 8.00
N GLU A 112 -8.01 -5.10 7.97
CA GLU A 112 -8.28 -5.92 9.16
C GLU A 112 -7.04 -6.03 10.04
N PHE A 113 -5.88 -6.28 9.44
CA PHE A 113 -4.60 -6.29 10.14
C PHE A 113 -4.35 -4.95 10.84
N SER A 114 -4.58 -3.84 10.14
CA SER A 114 -4.40 -2.49 10.67
C SER A 114 -5.33 -2.24 11.86
N ARG A 115 -6.61 -2.59 11.74
CA ARG A 115 -7.58 -2.48 12.83
C ARG A 115 -7.16 -3.31 14.06
N LYS A 116 -6.73 -4.56 13.84
CA LYS A 116 -6.27 -5.46 14.92
C LYS A 116 -5.07 -4.93 15.68
N HIS A 117 -4.20 -4.18 15.01
CA HIS A 117 -2.96 -3.66 15.59
C HIS A 117 -2.99 -2.16 15.89
N GLN A 118 -4.19 -1.54 15.87
CA GLN A 118 -4.40 -0.11 16.17
C GLN A 118 -3.59 0.82 15.24
N ILE A 119 -3.39 0.39 13.99
CA ILE A 119 -2.74 1.16 12.94
C ILE A 119 -3.80 2.01 12.24
N ASN A 120 -3.52 3.29 12.05
CA ASN A 120 -4.38 4.14 11.26
C ASN A 120 -4.21 3.81 9.78
N PHE A 121 -5.29 3.40 9.12
CA PHE A 121 -5.28 2.95 7.73
C PHE A 121 -6.25 3.78 6.89
N ILE A 122 -5.78 4.22 5.73
CA ILE A 122 -6.62 4.74 4.65
C ILE A 122 -6.17 4.17 3.31
N SER A 123 -7.14 3.96 2.42
CA SER A 123 -6.90 3.66 1.01
C SER A 123 -7.27 4.86 0.17
N VAL A 124 -6.39 5.22 -0.76
CA VAL A 124 -6.52 6.37 -1.65
C VAL A 124 -6.36 5.88 -3.09
N ASP A 125 -7.32 6.24 -3.94
CA ASP A 125 -7.21 6.02 -5.38
C ASP A 125 -6.51 7.21 -6.05
N THR A 126 -5.66 6.95 -7.04
CA THR A 126 -4.94 8.01 -7.77
C THR A 126 -5.85 8.96 -8.54
N ASN A 127 -7.08 8.53 -8.84
CA ASN A 127 -8.07 9.31 -9.59
C ASN A 127 -9.06 10.08 -8.70
N GLU A 128 -8.93 10.01 -7.36
CA GLU A 128 -9.81 10.71 -6.44
C GLU A 128 -9.08 11.82 -5.65
N ASP A 129 -9.86 12.79 -5.16
CA ASP A 129 -9.31 13.76 -4.23
C ASP A 129 -9.01 13.11 -2.87
N PHE A 130 -7.75 13.01 -2.55
CA PHE A 130 -7.27 12.39 -1.31
C PHE A 130 -7.37 13.33 -0.09
N VAL A 131 -7.52 14.64 -0.29
CA VAL A 131 -7.50 15.64 0.80
C VAL A 131 -8.59 15.39 1.83
N PRO A 132 -9.87 15.15 1.47
CA PRO A 132 -10.92 14.87 2.45
C PRO A 132 -10.61 13.62 3.31
N LYS A 133 -10.05 12.57 2.71
CA LYS A 133 -9.69 11.34 3.43
C LYS A 133 -8.58 11.59 4.45
N LEU A 134 -7.55 12.34 4.06
CA LEU A 134 -6.46 12.74 4.97
C LEU A 134 -6.96 13.63 6.11
N LEU A 135 -7.79 14.64 5.81
CA LEU A 135 -8.37 15.51 6.82
C LEU A 135 -9.22 14.72 7.83
N LYS A 136 -10.01 13.76 7.35
CA LYS A 136 -10.82 12.89 8.22
C LYS A 136 -9.92 12.04 9.14
N LEU A 137 -8.86 11.45 8.59
CA LEU A 137 -7.89 10.68 9.36
C LEU A 137 -7.29 11.51 10.51
N PHE A 138 -6.77 12.69 10.20
CA PHE A 138 -6.14 13.54 11.20
C PHE A 138 -7.13 14.14 12.20
N LYS A 139 -8.37 14.45 11.81
CA LYS A 139 -9.43 14.87 12.73
C LYS A 139 -9.77 13.79 13.76
N VAL A 140 -9.89 12.53 13.34
CA VAL A 140 -10.15 11.40 14.24
C VAL A 140 -8.99 11.22 15.22
N ARG A 141 -7.75 11.28 14.75
CA ARG A 141 -6.55 11.17 15.60
C ARG A 141 -6.49 12.27 16.66
N ASN A 142 -6.73 13.52 16.25
CA ASN A 142 -6.69 14.65 17.19
C ASN A 142 -7.75 14.56 18.29
N LYS A 143 -8.88 13.92 18.03
CA LYS A 143 -9.89 13.64 19.07
C LYS A 143 -9.40 12.60 20.06
N SER A 144 -8.73 11.53 19.59
CA SER A 144 -8.19 10.48 20.45
C SER A 144 -7.08 11.00 21.39
N PHE A 145 -6.29 11.99 20.96
CA PHE A 145 -5.26 12.60 21.81
C PHE A 145 -5.83 13.59 22.86
N LYS A 146 -7.04 14.10 22.67
CA LYS A 146 -7.69 15.02 23.64
C LYS A 146 -8.53 14.30 24.70
N SER A 147 -8.69 12.98 24.57
CA SER A 147 -9.50 12.14 25.48
C SER A 147 -8.64 11.37 26.48
N VAL A 148 -7.34 11.66 26.55
CA VAL A 148 -6.36 11.18 27.53
C VAL A 148 -5.79 12.40 28.28
#